data_c0e00d7722afcdb0f6e61d31361fb9e2
#
_entry.id   c0e00d7722afcdb0f6e61d31361fb9e2
#
_cell.length_a   1.000
_cell.length_b   1.000
_cell.length_c   1.000
_cell.angle_alpha   90.00
_cell.angle_beta   90.00
_cell.angle_gamma   90.00
#
_symmetry.space_group_name_H-M   'P 1'
#
loop_
_entity.id
_entity.type
_entity.pdbx_description
1 polymer ?
#
loop_
_entity_poly.entity_id
_entity_poly.type
_entity_poly.pdbx_seq_one_letter_code
_entity_poly.pdbx_strand_id
1 'polypeptide(L)'
;MAGAILALPSAWAAPSITPEEPAGPPVALRTERVLDRETLEALGVPRPSRLKYDASGNLYVLDALSRRVVKLDPHGAPLLDLGGYGEDEASFSIPCDLVVDARQSLLVLDRGKSAVIAFDGSGRFLGSRSMAPDVATEAFAPSARLVVDLFGSLWLVAPRSRDLVPLDERLSRARRSRFLAPEESLRAIASAAFLPGGGVWVHDPDAGALRRFGASGGLLGTVSLRDSTGFAVPSELATDAGGCLYVPDVEGQRILVYDPDGALRITRALGGPSASWHPAALAVSRLDRIAIADPARGEIQILAIERGRAP
;
A
#
# COMPACT_ATOMS: atom_id res chain seq x y z
N MET A 1 -6.10 19.70 -37.14
CA MET A 1 -4.89 19.93 -36.32
C MET A 1 -4.67 18.64 -35.54
N ALA A 2 -3.60 17.93 -35.84
CA ALA A 2 -3.31 16.62 -35.26
C ALA A 2 -2.68 16.81 -33.88
N GLY A 3 -3.35 16.29 -32.85
CA GLY A 3 -2.82 16.26 -31.50
C GLY A 3 -1.64 15.28 -31.41
N ALA A 4 -0.49 15.80 -31.03
CA ALA A 4 0.71 15.01 -30.79
C ALA A 4 0.48 14.07 -29.62
N ILE A 5 0.40 12.77 -29.89
CA ILE A 5 0.49 11.70 -28.92
C ILE A 5 1.94 11.70 -28.44
N LEU A 6 2.20 12.22 -27.22
CA LEU A 6 3.47 12.04 -26.55
C LEU A 6 3.64 10.55 -26.22
N ALA A 7 4.39 9.87 -27.09
CA ALA A 7 4.88 8.53 -26.82
C ALA A 7 5.87 8.61 -25.64
N LEU A 8 5.57 7.93 -24.55
CA LEU A 8 6.54 7.65 -23.50
C LEU A 8 7.64 6.76 -24.09
N PRO A 9 8.93 7.02 -23.81
CA PRO A 9 10.01 6.22 -24.37
C PRO A 9 9.91 4.77 -23.91
N SER A 10 9.95 3.86 -24.87
CA SER A 10 10.01 2.41 -24.71
C SER A 10 11.39 1.98 -24.23
N ALA A 11 11.66 2.09 -22.94
CA ALA A 11 12.79 1.42 -22.33
C ALA A 11 12.51 1.23 -20.83
N TRP A 12 11.85 0.15 -20.48
CA TRP A 12 11.78 -0.35 -19.11
C TRP A 12 13.04 -1.18 -18.81
N ALA A 13 14.19 -0.53 -18.80
CA ALA A 13 15.34 -1.06 -18.09
C ALA A 13 15.18 -0.60 -16.63
N ALA A 14 14.74 -1.51 -15.78
CA ALA A 14 14.80 -1.32 -14.35
C ALA A 14 16.25 -1.01 -13.96
N PRO A 15 16.52 -0.01 -13.10
CA PRO A 15 17.85 0.14 -12.54
C PRO A 15 18.23 -1.18 -11.87
N SER A 16 19.44 -1.68 -12.14
CA SER A 16 20.01 -2.83 -11.45
C SER A 16 20.20 -2.45 -9.98
N ILE A 17 19.23 -2.79 -9.15
CA ILE A 17 19.38 -2.74 -7.70
C ILE A 17 20.25 -3.95 -7.36
N THR A 18 21.50 -3.72 -6.95
CA THR A 18 22.27 -4.74 -6.26
C THR A 18 21.45 -5.19 -5.06
N PRO A 19 21.18 -6.50 -4.92
CA PRO A 19 20.50 -7.00 -3.72
C PRO A 19 21.39 -6.66 -2.51
N GLU A 20 20.93 -5.78 -1.64
CA GLU A 20 21.46 -5.72 -0.28
C GLU A 20 21.27 -7.11 0.34
N GLU A 21 22.29 -7.61 1.05
CA GLU A 21 22.16 -8.87 1.78
C GLU A 21 20.87 -8.82 2.61
N PRO A 22 20.07 -9.90 2.61
CA PRO A 22 18.81 -9.89 3.31
C PRO A 22 19.08 -9.63 4.79
N ALA A 23 18.59 -8.51 5.28
CA ALA A 23 18.61 -8.20 6.70
C ALA A 23 17.95 -9.35 7.46
N GLY A 24 18.47 -9.69 8.64
CA GLY A 24 17.90 -10.76 9.46
C GLY A 24 16.40 -10.54 9.75
N PRO A 25 15.69 -11.56 10.23
CA PRO A 25 14.26 -11.45 10.49
C PRO A 25 13.96 -10.37 11.53
N PRO A 26 12.80 -9.69 11.44
CA PRO A 26 12.38 -8.75 12.47
C PRO A 26 12.19 -9.49 13.80
N VAL A 27 12.72 -8.93 14.87
CA VAL A 27 12.66 -9.49 16.23
C VAL A 27 11.83 -8.62 17.17
N ALA A 28 11.74 -7.32 16.90
CA ALA A 28 10.90 -6.38 17.65
C ALA A 28 10.47 -5.19 16.79
N LEU A 29 9.42 -4.52 17.25
CA LEU A 29 8.96 -3.25 16.73
C LEU A 29 9.03 -2.22 17.86
N ARG A 30 9.70 -1.11 17.66
CA ARG A 30 9.84 -0.04 18.65
C ARG A 30 9.23 1.25 18.12
N THR A 31 8.39 1.92 18.93
CA THR A 31 7.90 3.25 18.54
C THR A 31 9.07 4.21 18.44
N GLU A 32 9.24 4.78 17.26
CA GLU A 32 10.26 5.80 16.98
C GLU A 32 9.64 7.19 17.12
N ARG A 33 8.42 7.36 16.59
CA ARG A 33 7.73 8.64 16.57
C ARG A 33 6.21 8.46 16.52
N VAL A 34 5.52 9.48 17.03
CA VAL A 34 4.08 9.65 16.85
C VAL A 34 3.85 11.03 16.23
N LEU A 35 3.14 11.07 15.11
CA LEU A 35 2.56 12.29 14.56
C LEU A 35 1.13 12.34 15.10
N ASP A 36 0.91 13.23 16.03
CA ASP A 36 -0.36 13.40 16.71
C ASP A 36 -1.34 14.26 15.90
N ARG A 37 -2.54 14.39 16.42
CA ARG A 37 -3.62 15.16 15.80
C ARG A 37 -3.22 16.60 15.50
N GLU A 38 -2.60 17.29 16.43
CA GLU A 38 -2.18 18.70 16.27
C GLU A 38 -1.18 18.82 15.11
N THR A 39 -0.20 17.94 15.07
CA THR A 39 0.79 17.86 13.98
C THR A 39 0.12 17.63 12.63
N LEU A 40 -0.81 16.66 12.54
CA LEU A 40 -1.48 16.33 11.30
C LEU A 40 -2.47 17.41 10.85
N GLU A 41 -3.13 18.10 11.78
CA GLU A 41 -3.95 19.29 11.49
C GLU A 41 -3.10 20.43 10.92
N ALA A 42 -1.93 20.70 11.52
CA ALA A 42 -1.00 21.72 11.01
C ALA A 42 -0.46 21.38 9.62
N LEU A 43 -0.31 20.09 9.30
CA LEU A 43 0.07 19.60 7.98
C LEU A 43 -1.10 19.57 6.98
N GLY A 44 -2.33 19.83 7.40
CA GLY A 44 -3.52 19.81 6.54
C GLY A 44 -4.03 18.41 6.19
N VAL A 45 -3.60 17.38 6.91
CA VAL A 45 -4.00 15.97 6.74
C VAL A 45 -4.50 15.35 8.05
N PRO A 46 -5.55 15.93 8.70
CA PRO A 46 -6.01 15.53 10.02
C PRO A 46 -6.55 14.09 10.09
N ARG A 47 -6.89 13.49 8.95
CA ARG A 47 -7.46 12.14 8.86
C ARG A 47 -6.69 11.28 7.86
N PRO A 48 -5.47 10.83 8.21
CA PRO A 48 -4.61 10.08 7.32
C PRO A 48 -5.26 8.74 6.94
N SER A 49 -5.66 8.61 5.68
CA SER A 49 -6.42 7.46 5.18
C SER A 49 -5.57 6.46 4.41
N ARG A 50 -4.41 6.89 3.86
CA ARG A 50 -3.44 6.04 3.17
C ARG A 50 -2.03 6.53 3.40
N LEU A 51 -1.11 5.58 3.41
CA LEU A 51 0.30 5.81 3.63
C LEU A 51 1.12 5.06 2.59
N LYS A 52 2.19 5.67 2.06
CA LYS A 52 3.22 4.96 1.29
C LYS A 52 4.58 5.60 1.52
N TYR A 53 5.62 4.77 1.58
CA TYR A 53 6.99 5.25 1.56
C TYR A 53 7.55 5.26 0.14
N ASP A 54 8.39 6.24 -0.16
CA ASP A 54 9.27 6.18 -1.32
C ASP A 54 10.60 5.45 -0.99
N ALA A 55 11.46 5.26 -2.00
CA ALA A 55 12.73 4.55 -1.82
C ALA A 55 13.72 5.31 -0.91
N SER A 56 13.56 6.62 -0.76
CA SER A 56 14.38 7.46 0.12
C SER A 56 13.87 7.48 1.57
N GLY A 57 12.77 6.77 1.87
CA GLY A 57 12.15 6.73 3.18
C GLY A 57 11.28 7.94 3.49
N ASN A 58 10.92 8.75 2.50
CA ASN A 58 9.93 9.80 2.69
C ASN A 58 8.52 9.17 2.73
N LEU A 59 7.67 9.70 3.61
CA LEU A 59 6.32 9.21 3.82
C LEU A 59 5.29 10.09 3.10
N TYR A 60 4.54 9.50 2.18
CA TYR A 60 3.35 10.13 1.61
C TYR A 60 2.13 9.80 2.47
N VAL A 61 1.40 10.83 2.86
CA VAL A 61 0.18 10.76 3.67
C VAL A 61 -0.97 11.31 2.86
N LEU A 62 -1.96 10.47 2.54
CA LEU A 62 -3.20 10.90 1.91
C LEU A 62 -4.27 11.12 2.98
N ASP A 63 -4.87 12.28 2.98
CA ASP A 63 -6.16 12.54 3.60
C ASP A 63 -7.23 12.68 2.52
N ALA A 64 -8.07 11.66 2.37
CA ALA A 64 -9.10 11.63 1.34
C ALA A 64 -10.20 12.70 1.55
N LEU A 65 -10.46 13.09 2.80
CA LEU A 65 -11.47 14.10 3.12
C LEU A 65 -10.96 15.51 2.84
N SER A 66 -9.71 15.80 3.20
CA SER A 66 -9.06 17.06 2.88
C SER A 66 -8.61 17.15 1.41
N ARG A 67 -8.70 16.03 0.67
CA ARG A 67 -8.26 15.90 -0.73
C ARG A 67 -6.80 16.29 -0.92
N ARG A 68 -5.94 15.90 0.02
CA ARG A 68 -4.53 16.29 0.06
C ARG A 68 -3.62 15.08 0.21
N VAL A 69 -2.45 15.20 -0.39
CA VAL A 69 -1.32 14.32 -0.15
C VAL A 69 -0.15 15.18 0.33
N VAL A 70 0.35 14.88 1.51
CA VAL A 70 1.57 15.52 2.04
C VAL A 70 2.71 14.51 1.98
N LYS A 71 3.87 14.94 1.51
CA LYS A 71 5.12 14.19 1.58
C LYS A 71 5.94 14.69 2.76
N LEU A 72 6.34 13.79 3.63
CA LEU A 72 7.18 14.07 4.80
C LEU A 72 8.56 13.43 4.60
N ASP A 73 9.60 14.10 5.05
CA ASP A 73 10.94 13.51 5.10
C ASP A 73 11.03 12.42 6.20
N PRO A 74 12.14 11.67 6.32
CA PRO A 74 12.31 10.67 7.37
C PRO A 74 12.27 11.24 8.79
N HIS A 75 12.38 12.54 8.96
CA HIS A 75 12.30 13.25 10.26
C HIS A 75 10.90 13.82 10.52
N GLY A 76 9.95 13.66 9.57
CA GLY A 76 8.58 14.14 9.67
C GLY A 76 8.38 15.61 9.26
N ALA A 77 9.41 16.25 8.68
CA ALA A 77 9.27 17.59 8.12
C ALA A 77 8.56 17.55 6.77
N PRO A 78 7.64 18.48 6.46
CA PRO A 78 6.93 18.52 5.20
C PRO A 78 7.86 18.90 4.04
N LEU A 79 7.83 18.11 2.97
CA LEU A 79 8.55 18.35 1.72
C LEU A 79 7.63 18.84 0.60
N LEU A 80 6.43 18.27 0.50
CA LEU A 80 5.45 18.58 -0.55
C LEU A 80 4.04 18.58 0.03
N ASP A 81 3.19 19.40 -0.59
CA ASP A 81 1.75 19.45 -0.34
C ASP A 81 1.06 19.46 -1.72
N LEU A 82 0.30 18.41 -2.02
CA LEU A 82 -0.28 18.16 -3.34
C LEU A 82 -1.79 18.04 -3.26
N GLY A 83 -2.48 18.45 -4.31
CA GLY A 83 -3.93 18.37 -4.42
C GLY A 83 -4.63 19.55 -3.75
N GLY A 84 -5.63 19.26 -2.93
CA GLY A 84 -6.54 20.28 -2.38
C GLY A 84 -7.81 20.43 -3.22
N TYR A 85 -8.66 21.37 -2.80
CA TYR A 85 -9.89 21.72 -3.53
C TYR A 85 -9.54 22.56 -4.74
N GLY A 86 -10.02 22.18 -5.92
CA GLY A 86 -9.78 22.91 -7.16
C GLY A 86 -10.42 22.20 -8.35
N GLU A 87 -10.43 22.88 -9.49
CA GLU A 87 -10.93 22.35 -10.76
C GLU A 87 -9.80 22.04 -11.75
N ASP A 88 -8.55 22.35 -11.38
CA ASP A 88 -7.39 22.05 -12.21
C ASP A 88 -7.10 20.54 -12.29
N GLU A 89 -6.27 20.14 -13.22
CA GLU A 89 -5.95 18.73 -13.45
C GLU A 89 -5.15 18.12 -12.29
N ALA A 90 -4.40 18.91 -11.54
CA ALA A 90 -3.57 18.47 -10.42
C ALA A 90 -4.34 18.39 -9.09
N SER A 91 -5.53 19.02 -8.99
CA SER A 91 -6.40 18.94 -7.82
C SER A 91 -7.04 17.55 -7.68
N PHE A 92 -7.53 17.22 -6.49
CA PHE A 92 -8.23 15.96 -6.26
C PHE A 92 -9.74 16.18 -6.06
N SER A 93 -10.55 15.23 -6.56
CA SER A 93 -12.00 15.22 -6.36
C SER A 93 -12.42 14.25 -5.25
N ILE A 94 -12.15 12.95 -5.42
CA ILE A 94 -12.38 11.91 -4.41
C ILE A 94 -11.17 10.96 -4.45
N PRO A 95 -10.00 11.39 -3.96
CA PRO A 95 -8.83 10.52 -3.92
C PRO A 95 -9.07 9.37 -2.94
N CYS A 96 -8.79 8.14 -3.34
CA CYS A 96 -9.10 6.97 -2.53
C CYS A 96 -7.90 6.06 -2.25
N ASP A 97 -6.86 6.12 -3.07
CA ASP A 97 -5.63 5.38 -2.85
C ASP A 97 -4.43 6.05 -3.51
N LEU A 98 -3.22 5.64 -3.10
CA LEU A 98 -1.98 6.11 -3.70
C LEU A 98 -0.92 4.99 -3.71
N VAL A 99 -0.03 5.06 -4.69
CA VAL A 99 1.18 4.24 -4.74
C VAL A 99 2.36 5.07 -5.25
N VAL A 100 3.57 4.64 -4.92
CA VAL A 100 4.80 5.17 -5.49
C VAL A 100 5.35 4.11 -6.43
N ASP A 101 5.56 4.48 -7.70
CA ASP A 101 6.07 3.55 -8.71
C ASP A 101 7.61 3.38 -8.65
N ALA A 102 8.15 2.52 -9.49
CA ALA A 102 9.60 2.26 -9.55
C ALA A 102 10.42 3.50 -9.99
N ARG A 103 9.79 4.49 -10.63
CA ARG A 103 10.40 5.77 -11.02
C ARG A 103 10.29 6.83 -9.94
N GLN A 104 9.80 6.45 -8.77
CA GLN A 104 9.50 7.35 -7.65
C GLN A 104 8.42 8.39 -7.98
N SER A 105 7.55 8.08 -8.96
CA SER A 105 6.36 8.90 -9.25
C SER A 105 5.25 8.51 -8.28
N LEU A 106 4.54 9.52 -7.78
CA LEU A 106 3.32 9.33 -7.02
C LEU A 106 2.14 9.16 -7.99
N LEU A 107 1.40 8.07 -7.83
CA LEU A 107 0.17 7.81 -8.56
C LEU A 107 -0.99 7.82 -7.57
N VAL A 108 -1.95 8.71 -7.78
CA VAL A 108 -3.15 8.86 -6.93
C VAL A 108 -4.37 8.39 -7.69
N LEU A 109 -5.07 7.40 -7.15
CA LEU A 109 -6.35 6.93 -7.67
C LEU A 109 -7.44 7.90 -7.22
N ASP A 110 -8.03 8.62 -8.16
CA ASP A 110 -9.11 9.58 -7.91
C ASP A 110 -10.42 9.06 -8.50
N ARG A 111 -11.30 8.61 -7.60
CA ARG A 111 -12.61 8.08 -7.98
C ARG A 111 -13.52 9.15 -8.56
N GLY A 112 -13.45 10.37 -8.07
CA GLY A 112 -14.30 11.47 -8.54
C GLY A 112 -13.95 11.93 -9.95
N LYS A 113 -12.67 11.84 -10.31
CA LYS A 113 -12.18 12.11 -11.68
C LYS A 113 -12.19 10.87 -12.58
N SER A 114 -12.48 9.69 -12.04
CA SER A 114 -12.37 8.40 -12.75
C SER A 114 -10.99 8.20 -13.38
N ALA A 115 -9.93 8.57 -12.65
CA ALA A 115 -8.58 8.65 -13.19
C ALA A 115 -7.49 8.31 -12.18
N VAL A 116 -6.31 8.03 -12.68
CA VAL A 116 -5.07 8.05 -11.93
C VAL A 116 -4.33 9.35 -12.27
N ILE A 117 -4.01 10.13 -11.24
CA ILE A 117 -3.30 11.40 -11.32
C ILE A 117 -1.85 11.14 -10.94
N ALA A 118 -0.90 11.60 -11.76
CA ALA A 118 0.51 11.31 -11.59
C ALA A 118 1.32 12.59 -11.31
N PHE A 119 2.25 12.47 -10.34
CA PHE A 119 3.24 13.48 -10.00
C PHE A 119 4.63 12.85 -10.00
N ASP A 120 5.68 13.60 -10.35
CA ASP A 120 7.04 13.13 -10.12
C ASP A 120 7.47 13.27 -8.64
N GLY A 121 8.65 12.76 -8.30
CA GLY A 121 9.16 12.78 -6.92
C GLY A 121 9.37 14.18 -6.34
N SER A 122 9.40 15.24 -7.19
CA SER A 122 9.47 16.64 -6.79
C SER A 122 8.10 17.30 -6.63
N GLY A 123 7.01 16.59 -6.92
CA GLY A 123 5.64 17.09 -6.84
C GLY A 123 5.13 17.77 -8.11
N ARG A 124 5.89 17.73 -9.20
CA ARG A 124 5.44 18.28 -10.48
C ARG A 124 4.37 17.36 -11.08
N PHE A 125 3.24 17.93 -11.49
CA PHE A 125 2.17 17.23 -12.19
C PHE A 125 2.68 16.66 -13.53
N LEU A 126 2.48 15.36 -13.75
CA LEU A 126 2.87 14.65 -14.95
C LEU A 126 1.69 14.39 -15.89
N GLY A 127 0.49 14.36 -15.37
CA GLY A 127 -0.72 14.14 -16.12
C GLY A 127 -1.78 13.38 -15.34
N SER A 128 -2.97 13.32 -15.94
CA SER A 128 -4.09 12.52 -15.46
C SER A 128 -4.50 11.54 -16.54
N ARG A 129 -4.76 10.29 -16.18
CA ARG A 129 -5.18 9.24 -17.11
C ARG A 129 -6.43 8.55 -16.62
N SER A 130 -7.48 8.58 -17.43
CA SER A 130 -8.71 7.86 -17.13
C SER A 130 -8.49 6.36 -17.12
N MET A 131 -9.15 5.66 -16.21
CA MET A 131 -9.21 4.21 -16.21
C MET A 131 -10.04 3.74 -17.43
N ALA A 132 -9.59 2.67 -18.05
CA ALA A 132 -10.32 2.10 -19.16
C ALA A 132 -11.67 1.49 -18.70
N PRO A 133 -12.70 1.46 -19.56
CA PRO A 133 -14.05 1.02 -19.18
C PRO A 133 -14.12 -0.40 -18.61
N ASP A 134 -13.22 -1.29 -19.05
CA ASP A 134 -13.14 -2.68 -18.62
C ASP A 134 -12.70 -2.89 -17.17
N VAL A 135 -12.10 -1.88 -16.55
CA VAL A 135 -11.65 -1.91 -15.16
C VAL A 135 -12.23 -0.76 -14.30
N ALA A 136 -12.84 0.24 -14.93
CA ALA A 136 -13.31 1.45 -14.24
C ALA A 136 -14.29 1.14 -13.10
N THR A 137 -15.24 0.24 -13.31
CA THR A 137 -16.23 -0.14 -12.28
C THR A 137 -15.56 -0.77 -11.06
N GLU A 138 -14.54 -1.60 -11.28
CA GLU A 138 -13.78 -2.25 -10.20
C GLU A 138 -12.85 -1.25 -9.50
N ALA A 139 -12.17 -0.39 -10.27
CA ALA A 139 -11.20 0.58 -9.77
C ALA A 139 -11.85 1.66 -8.87
N PHE A 140 -13.11 1.97 -9.10
CA PHE A 140 -13.80 3.01 -8.36
C PHE A 140 -14.72 2.49 -7.25
N ALA A 141 -14.66 1.19 -6.95
CA ALA A 141 -15.27 0.65 -5.75
C ALA A 141 -14.65 1.29 -4.48
N PRO A 142 -15.42 1.47 -3.39
CA PRO A 142 -14.94 2.22 -2.22
C PRO A 142 -13.65 1.71 -1.57
N SER A 143 -13.38 0.43 -1.71
CA SER A 143 -12.18 -0.21 -1.13
C SER A 143 -11.16 -0.67 -2.16
N ALA A 144 -11.27 -0.20 -3.42
CA ALA A 144 -10.26 -0.50 -4.43
C ALA A 144 -8.88 0.01 -4.02
N ARG A 145 -7.85 -0.77 -4.34
CA ARG A 145 -6.45 -0.46 -4.02
C ARG A 145 -5.59 -0.60 -5.26
N LEU A 146 -4.62 0.28 -5.36
CA LEU A 146 -3.49 0.11 -6.26
C LEU A 146 -2.34 -0.56 -5.52
N VAL A 147 -1.70 -1.51 -6.16
CA VAL A 147 -0.46 -2.11 -5.67
C VAL A 147 0.56 -2.17 -6.80
N VAL A 148 1.82 -2.07 -6.46
CA VAL A 148 2.92 -2.14 -7.42
C VAL A 148 3.73 -3.39 -7.11
N ASP A 149 4.01 -4.18 -8.13
CA ASP A 149 4.87 -5.35 -7.98
C ASP A 149 6.36 -4.93 -8.02
N LEU A 150 7.23 -5.91 -7.80
CA LEU A 150 8.68 -5.71 -7.77
C LEU A 150 9.25 -5.17 -9.09
N PHE A 151 8.56 -5.43 -10.20
CA PHE A 151 8.94 -5.00 -11.55
C PHE A 151 8.37 -3.62 -11.90
N GLY A 152 7.66 -2.98 -10.96
CA GLY A 152 7.00 -1.69 -11.17
C GLY A 152 5.68 -1.79 -11.93
N SER A 153 5.15 -3.00 -12.15
CA SER A 153 3.85 -3.17 -12.78
C SER A 153 2.74 -2.77 -11.81
N LEU A 154 1.77 -2.03 -12.32
CA LEU A 154 0.62 -1.58 -11.54
C LEU A 154 -0.49 -2.65 -11.57
N TRP A 155 -1.06 -2.92 -10.42
CA TRP A 155 -2.14 -3.87 -10.23
C TRP A 155 -3.30 -3.21 -9.49
N LEU A 156 -4.50 -3.64 -9.82
CA LEU A 156 -5.71 -3.25 -9.11
C LEU A 156 -6.20 -4.41 -8.23
N VAL A 157 -6.40 -4.11 -6.96
CA VAL A 157 -7.14 -4.94 -6.01
C VAL A 157 -8.51 -4.32 -5.87
N ALA A 158 -9.56 -5.03 -6.27
CA ALA A 158 -10.92 -4.53 -6.18
C ALA A 158 -11.72 -5.37 -5.18
N PRO A 159 -12.55 -4.74 -4.31
CA PRO A 159 -13.44 -5.45 -3.41
C PRO A 159 -14.34 -6.40 -4.21
N ARG A 160 -14.53 -7.59 -3.67
CA ARG A 160 -15.33 -8.64 -4.32
C ARG A 160 -14.78 -9.16 -5.65
N SER A 161 -13.66 -8.65 -6.11
CA SER A 161 -12.90 -9.29 -7.17
C SER A 161 -12.34 -10.63 -6.65
N ARG A 162 -12.31 -11.61 -7.53
CA ARG A 162 -11.62 -12.87 -7.25
C ARG A 162 -10.25 -12.90 -7.92
N ASP A 163 -9.80 -11.73 -8.38
CA ASP A 163 -8.60 -11.61 -9.19
C ASP A 163 -7.80 -10.34 -8.84
N LEU A 164 -6.48 -10.44 -8.92
CA LEU A 164 -5.59 -9.29 -8.98
C LEU A 164 -5.49 -8.87 -10.44
N VAL A 165 -5.93 -7.67 -10.74
CA VAL A 165 -6.02 -7.16 -12.12
C VAL A 165 -4.74 -6.45 -12.50
N PRO A 166 -3.87 -7.03 -13.34
CA PRO A 166 -2.72 -6.32 -13.87
C PRO A 166 -3.17 -5.23 -14.82
N LEU A 167 -2.61 -4.03 -14.68
CA LEU A 167 -2.92 -2.88 -15.52
C LEU A 167 -1.79 -2.63 -16.52
N ASP A 168 -2.17 -2.31 -17.75
CA ASP A 168 -1.23 -1.87 -18.79
C ASP A 168 -0.99 -0.34 -18.71
N GLU A 169 -0.21 0.19 -19.63
CA GLU A 169 0.09 1.62 -19.72
C GLU A 169 -1.15 2.49 -20.03
N ARG A 170 -2.25 1.88 -20.47
CA ARG A 170 -3.53 2.54 -20.75
C ARG A 170 -4.51 2.42 -19.59
N LEU A 171 -4.06 1.84 -18.46
CA LEU A 171 -4.89 1.51 -17.31
C LEU A 171 -6.07 0.59 -17.70
N SER A 172 -5.86 -0.28 -18.69
CA SER A 172 -6.73 -1.39 -19.04
C SER A 172 -6.22 -2.67 -18.42
N ARG A 173 -7.05 -3.71 -18.40
CA ARG A 173 -6.62 -5.06 -17.98
C ARG A 173 -5.57 -5.60 -18.96
N ALA A 174 -4.32 -5.73 -18.51
CA ALA A 174 -3.18 -6.13 -19.35
C ALA A 174 -3.29 -7.61 -19.80
N ARG A 175 -3.64 -8.51 -18.89
CA ARG A 175 -3.83 -9.96 -19.14
C ARG A 175 -4.58 -10.58 -17.96
N ARG A 176 -4.89 -11.89 -18.05
CA ARG A 176 -5.36 -12.64 -16.87
C ARG A 176 -4.25 -12.68 -15.84
N SER A 177 -4.63 -12.50 -14.58
CA SER A 177 -3.70 -12.69 -13.46
C SER A 177 -3.16 -14.12 -13.47
N ARG A 178 -1.87 -14.26 -13.19
CA ARG A 178 -1.21 -15.56 -13.00
C ARG A 178 -1.38 -16.11 -11.59
N PHE A 179 -1.86 -15.28 -10.65
CA PHE A 179 -1.90 -15.61 -9.24
C PHE A 179 -3.15 -16.37 -8.79
N LEU A 180 -3.99 -16.81 -9.72
CA LEU A 180 -5.22 -17.51 -9.42
C LEU A 180 -5.30 -18.79 -10.24
N ALA A 181 -5.08 -19.91 -9.58
CA ALA A 181 -5.40 -21.21 -10.18
C ALA A 181 -6.94 -21.36 -10.27
N PRO A 182 -7.48 -21.91 -11.35
CA PRO A 182 -8.93 -22.07 -11.55
C PRO A 182 -9.62 -22.90 -10.45
N GLU A 183 -8.89 -23.75 -9.75
CA GLU A 183 -9.40 -24.72 -8.78
C GLU A 183 -9.37 -24.23 -7.33
N GLU A 184 -8.62 -23.15 -7.04
CA GLU A 184 -8.49 -22.57 -5.72
C GLU A 184 -8.98 -21.14 -5.69
N SER A 185 -10.23 -20.97 -6.11
CA SER A 185 -10.85 -19.65 -6.20
C SER A 185 -10.82 -18.92 -4.89
N LEU A 186 -10.12 -17.81 -4.83
CA LEU A 186 -10.35 -16.80 -3.81
C LEU A 186 -11.83 -16.46 -3.78
N ARG A 187 -12.39 -16.36 -2.58
CA ARG A 187 -13.79 -15.97 -2.42
C ARG A 187 -13.95 -14.47 -2.59
N ALA A 188 -12.98 -13.72 -2.07
CA ALA A 188 -12.84 -12.28 -2.22
C ALA A 188 -11.38 -11.87 -2.07
N ILE A 189 -11.03 -10.66 -2.48
CA ILE A 189 -9.73 -10.04 -2.23
C ILE A 189 -9.96 -8.67 -1.62
N ALA A 190 -9.49 -8.49 -0.38
CA ALA A 190 -9.57 -7.18 0.28
C ALA A 190 -8.26 -6.39 0.18
N SER A 191 -7.13 -7.07 0.18
CA SER A 191 -5.80 -6.46 0.18
C SER A 191 -4.77 -7.46 -0.37
N ALA A 192 -3.68 -6.94 -0.93
CA ALA A 192 -2.58 -7.75 -1.44
C ALA A 192 -1.24 -7.04 -1.22
N ALA A 193 -0.16 -7.84 -1.05
CA ALA A 193 1.20 -7.33 -0.96
C ALA A 193 2.15 -8.26 -1.73
N PHE A 194 2.90 -7.70 -2.67
CA PHE A 194 3.87 -8.45 -3.46
C PHE A 194 5.14 -8.75 -2.67
N LEU A 195 5.66 -9.96 -2.87
CA LEU A 195 6.89 -10.43 -2.25
C LEU A 195 8.12 -10.08 -3.11
N PRO A 196 9.30 -9.87 -2.50
CA PRO A 196 10.55 -9.66 -3.23
C PRO A 196 10.90 -10.76 -4.23
N GLY A 197 10.48 -12.01 -4.00
CA GLY A 197 10.63 -13.14 -4.92
C GLY A 197 9.57 -13.22 -6.03
N GLY A 198 8.71 -12.20 -6.21
CA GLY A 198 7.69 -12.15 -7.27
C GLY A 198 6.40 -12.90 -6.96
N GLY A 199 6.24 -13.43 -5.78
CA GLY A 199 4.97 -13.95 -5.26
C GLY A 199 4.10 -12.84 -4.66
N VAL A 200 2.95 -13.23 -4.08
CA VAL A 200 2.02 -12.28 -3.48
C VAL A 200 1.31 -12.89 -2.27
N TRP A 201 1.14 -12.09 -1.22
CA TRP A 201 0.20 -12.35 -0.15
C TRP A 201 -1.14 -11.69 -0.48
N VAL A 202 -2.22 -12.40 -0.25
CA VAL A 202 -3.59 -11.92 -0.49
C VAL A 202 -4.42 -12.15 0.76
N HIS A 203 -5.17 -11.14 1.19
CA HIS A 203 -6.20 -11.28 2.21
C HIS A 203 -7.52 -11.67 1.55
N ASP A 204 -8.00 -12.86 1.88
CA ASP A 204 -9.31 -13.40 1.50
C ASP A 204 -10.25 -13.26 2.72
N PRO A 205 -11.07 -12.20 2.80
CA PRO A 205 -11.92 -11.94 3.96
C PRO A 205 -13.03 -12.99 4.12
N ASP A 206 -13.55 -13.54 3.04
CA ASP A 206 -14.61 -14.53 3.06
C ASP A 206 -14.10 -15.90 3.56
N ALA A 207 -12.81 -16.17 3.35
CA ALA A 207 -12.14 -17.34 3.90
C ALA A 207 -11.58 -17.09 5.31
N GLY A 208 -11.48 -15.83 5.72
CA GLY A 208 -10.81 -15.43 6.96
C GLY A 208 -9.35 -15.83 6.99
N ALA A 209 -8.64 -15.62 5.90
CA ALA A 209 -7.30 -16.14 5.72
C ALA A 209 -6.40 -15.22 4.89
N LEU A 210 -5.10 -15.35 5.13
CA LEU A 210 -4.05 -14.86 4.25
C LEU A 210 -3.61 -16.02 3.37
N ARG A 211 -3.53 -15.79 2.06
CA ARG A 211 -3.08 -16.79 1.09
C ARG A 211 -1.80 -16.32 0.43
N ARG A 212 -0.81 -17.20 0.37
CA ARG A 212 0.48 -16.94 -0.27
C ARG A 212 0.56 -17.64 -1.60
N PHE A 213 0.80 -16.88 -2.64
CA PHE A 213 1.03 -17.39 -3.99
C PHE A 213 2.49 -17.19 -4.38
N GLY A 214 3.05 -18.17 -5.08
CA GLY A 214 4.40 -18.08 -5.65
C GLY A 214 4.44 -17.23 -6.92
N ALA A 215 5.64 -16.96 -7.42
CA ALA A 215 5.85 -16.18 -8.63
C ALA A 215 5.19 -16.78 -9.89
N SER A 216 5.00 -18.10 -9.94
CA SER A 216 4.28 -18.81 -11.00
C SER A 216 2.75 -18.77 -10.85
N GLY A 217 2.23 -18.26 -9.73
CA GLY A 217 0.80 -18.16 -9.45
C GLY A 217 0.21 -19.32 -8.66
N GLY A 218 0.97 -20.36 -8.35
CA GLY A 218 0.50 -21.49 -7.52
C GLY A 218 0.39 -21.08 -6.05
N LEU A 219 -0.64 -21.61 -5.34
CA LEU A 219 -0.79 -21.44 -3.90
C LEU A 219 0.33 -22.17 -3.17
N LEU A 220 1.05 -21.46 -2.30
CA LEU A 220 2.15 -22.00 -1.48
C LEU A 220 1.74 -22.24 -0.04
N GLY A 221 0.76 -21.50 0.47
CA GLY A 221 0.34 -21.62 1.86
C GLY A 221 -0.88 -20.78 2.20
N THR A 222 -1.49 -21.10 3.32
CA THR A 222 -2.64 -20.38 3.88
C THR A 222 -2.44 -20.19 5.36
N VAL A 223 -2.62 -18.97 5.86
CA VAL A 223 -2.58 -18.61 7.27
C VAL A 223 -3.99 -18.24 7.70
N SER A 224 -4.53 -18.95 8.69
CA SER A 224 -5.81 -18.58 9.30
C SER A 224 -5.66 -17.29 10.10
N LEU A 225 -6.59 -16.37 9.92
CA LEU A 225 -6.67 -15.15 10.71
C LEU A 225 -7.44 -15.35 12.03
N ARG A 226 -7.92 -16.55 12.27
CA ARG A 226 -8.55 -16.91 13.54
C ARG A 226 -7.48 -17.41 14.49
N ASP A 227 -7.36 -16.78 15.63
CA ASP A 227 -6.53 -17.23 16.75
C ASP A 227 -7.36 -17.44 18.02
N SER A 228 -6.70 -17.75 19.16
CA SER A 228 -7.36 -17.97 20.46
C SER A 228 -8.01 -16.71 21.05
N THR A 229 -7.67 -15.54 20.53
CA THR A 229 -8.17 -14.23 21.00
C THR A 229 -9.30 -13.68 20.14
N GLY A 230 -9.58 -14.30 18.99
CA GLY A 230 -10.63 -13.88 18.07
C GLY A 230 -10.27 -14.02 16.60
N PHE A 231 -10.77 -13.11 15.81
CA PHE A 231 -10.57 -13.06 14.37
C PHE A 231 -9.86 -11.76 14.00
N ALA A 232 -8.67 -11.85 13.41
CA ALA A 232 -7.98 -10.68 12.92
C ALA A 232 -8.66 -10.11 11.67
N VAL A 233 -8.85 -8.79 11.64
CA VAL A 233 -9.46 -8.06 10.52
C VAL A 233 -8.42 -7.13 9.90
N PRO A 234 -7.65 -7.58 8.90
CA PRO A 234 -6.65 -6.77 8.24
C PRO A 234 -7.26 -5.58 7.48
N SER A 235 -6.74 -4.39 7.72
CA SER A 235 -7.09 -3.21 6.94
C SER A 235 -6.27 -3.09 5.64
N GLU A 236 -5.03 -3.52 5.69
CA GLU A 236 -4.08 -3.48 4.58
C GLU A 236 -3.02 -4.59 4.75
N LEU A 237 -2.25 -4.89 3.70
CA LEU A 237 -1.08 -5.74 3.75
C LEU A 237 0.13 -4.99 3.20
N ALA A 238 1.29 -5.19 3.80
CA ALA A 238 2.56 -4.73 3.25
C ALA A 238 3.67 -5.74 3.54
N THR A 239 4.69 -5.78 2.69
CA THR A 239 5.87 -6.62 2.86
C THR A 239 7.13 -5.75 2.94
N ASP A 240 8.13 -6.23 3.67
CA ASP A 240 9.47 -5.65 3.65
C ASP A 240 10.37 -6.31 2.58
N ALA A 241 11.61 -5.83 2.49
CA ALA A 241 12.61 -6.35 1.55
C ALA A 241 13.03 -7.81 1.87
N GLY A 242 12.84 -8.27 3.10
CA GLY A 242 13.06 -9.66 3.52
C GLY A 242 11.88 -10.59 3.24
N GLY A 243 10.75 -10.05 2.77
CA GLY A 243 9.53 -10.81 2.50
C GLY A 243 8.65 -11.06 3.72
N CYS A 244 8.96 -10.46 4.87
CA CYS A 244 8.07 -10.51 6.02
C CYS A 244 6.80 -9.71 5.75
N LEU A 245 5.67 -10.24 6.20
CA LEU A 245 4.35 -9.64 6.00
C LEU A 245 3.89 -8.94 7.26
N TYR A 246 3.47 -7.69 7.09
CA TYR A 246 2.94 -6.82 8.14
C TYR A 246 1.43 -6.66 7.95
N VAL A 247 0.69 -6.93 9.02
CA VAL A 247 -0.78 -7.02 9.01
C VAL A 247 -1.35 -6.22 10.17
N PRO A 248 -1.86 -5.00 9.93
CA PRO A 248 -2.60 -4.26 10.95
C PRO A 248 -3.97 -4.92 11.15
N ASP A 249 -4.22 -5.34 12.38
CA ASP A 249 -5.47 -5.96 12.82
C ASP A 249 -6.34 -4.92 13.52
N VAL A 250 -7.43 -4.53 12.86
CA VAL A 250 -8.33 -3.46 13.33
C VAL A 250 -9.05 -3.86 14.61
N GLU A 251 -9.62 -5.06 14.65
CA GLU A 251 -10.38 -5.56 15.80
C GLU A 251 -9.47 -5.84 17.00
N GLY A 252 -8.30 -6.43 16.74
CA GLY A 252 -7.32 -6.71 17.79
C GLY A 252 -6.49 -5.50 18.20
N GLN A 253 -6.62 -4.35 17.54
CA GLN A 253 -5.86 -3.11 17.81
C GLN A 253 -4.36 -3.36 17.91
N ARG A 254 -3.84 -4.15 16.97
CA ARG A 254 -2.47 -4.65 16.97
C ARG A 254 -1.89 -4.73 15.57
N ILE A 255 -0.59 -4.88 15.49
CA ILE A 255 0.10 -5.29 14.26
C ILE A 255 0.64 -6.70 14.45
N LEU A 256 0.41 -7.54 13.46
CA LEU A 256 0.94 -8.90 13.36
C LEU A 256 2.06 -8.90 12.31
N VAL A 257 3.15 -9.60 12.58
CA VAL A 257 4.25 -9.77 11.63
C VAL A 257 4.48 -11.24 11.40
N TYR A 258 4.37 -11.67 10.17
CA TYR A 258 4.64 -13.02 9.73
C TYR A 258 5.95 -13.07 8.97
N ASP A 259 6.69 -14.16 9.13
CA ASP A 259 7.87 -14.40 8.29
C ASP A 259 7.47 -14.78 6.85
N PRO A 260 8.44 -14.89 5.94
CA PRO A 260 8.15 -15.25 4.56
C PRO A 260 7.44 -16.59 4.39
N ASP A 261 7.54 -17.50 5.35
CA ASP A 261 6.89 -18.81 5.31
C ASP A 261 5.49 -18.82 5.94
N GLY A 262 5.07 -17.68 6.53
CA GLY A 262 3.75 -17.49 7.12
C GLY A 262 3.69 -17.84 8.61
N ALA A 263 4.82 -18.03 9.29
CA ALA A 263 4.82 -18.18 10.74
C ALA A 263 4.72 -16.81 11.42
N LEU A 264 3.81 -16.68 12.39
CA LEU A 264 3.67 -15.45 13.19
C LEU A 264 4.91 -15.26 14.08
N ARG A 265 5.57 -14.11 13.94
CA ARG A 265 6.80 -13.74 14.67
C ARG A 265 6.56 -12.71 15.74
N ILE A 266 5.75 -11.68 15.43
CA ILE A 266 5.52 -10.57 16.33
C ILE A 266 4.01 -10.29 16.40
N THR A 267 3.54 -10.08 17.61
CA THR A 267 2.24 -9.47 17.90
C THR A 267 2.50 -8.25 18.77
N ARG A 268 2.16 -7.06 18.28
CA ARG A 268 2.35 -5.81 19.02
C ARG A 268 1.04 -5.04 19.11
N ALA A 269 0.60 -4.74 20.31
CA ALA A 269 -0.52 -3.84 20.55
C ALA A 269 -0.20 -2.42 20.04
N LEU A 270 -1.19 -1.79 19.45
CA LEU A 270 -1.20 -0.39 19.03
C LEU A 270 -2.08 0.36 20.03
N GLY A 271 -1.60 1.48 20.54
CA GLY A 271 -2.30 2.22 21.59
C GLY A 271 -1.98 1.75 23.02
N GLY A 272 -2.48 2.47 24.00
CA GLY A 272 -2.31 2.19 25.42
C GLY A 272 -3.56 1.55 26.02
N PRO A 273 -3.53 1.17 27.31
CA PRO A 273 -4.62 0.45 27.97
C PRO A 273 -5.98 1.15 27.97
N SER A 274 -6.00 2.47 27.73
CA SER A 274 -7.22 3.30 27.79
C SER A 274 -7.61 3.90 26.44
N ALA A 275 -6.91 3.58 25.35
CA ALA A 275 -7.13 4.23 24.07
C ALA A 275 -7.34 3.19 22.96
N SER A 276 -8.59 3.12 22.47
CA SER A 276 -8.90 2.36 21.26
C SER A 276 -8.14 2.90 20.05
N TRP A 277 -7.51 2.00 19.30
CA TRP A 277 -6.73 2.31 18.09
C TRP A 277 -7.23 1.49 16.90
N HIS A 278 -7.55 2.15 15.79
CA HIS A 278 -8.10 1.49 14.61
C HIS A 278 -7.14 1.66 13.42
N PRO A 279 -6.18 0.76 13.25
CA PRO A 279 -5.20 0.87 12.18
C PRO A 279 -5.87 0.72 10.82
N ALA A 280 -6.01 1.82 10.07
CA ALA A 280 -6.68 1.86 8.78
C ALA A 280 -5.72 1.86 7.58
N ALA A 281 -4.48 2.32 7.78
CA ALA A 281 -3.46 2.36 6.74
C ALA A 281 -2.10 1.93 7.26
N LEU A 282 -1.30 1.33 6.38
CA LEU A 282 0.01 0.80 6.66
C LEU A 282 0.98 1.15 5.52
N ALA A 283 2.20 1.52 5.86
CA ALA A 283 3.32 1.55 4.92
C ALA A 283 4.56 0.94 5.56
N VAL A 284 5.33 0.17 4.79
CA VAL A 284 6.61 -0.40 5.20
C VAL A 284 7.72 0.20 4.32
N SER A 285 8.73 0.75 4.97
CA SER A 285 9.89 1.35 4.31
C SER A 285 11.00 0.33 4.09
N ARG A 286 11.82 0.53 3.06
CA ARG A 286 13.07 -0.20 2.88
C ARG A 286 14.13 0.15 3.93
N LEU A 287 13.92 1.20 4.70
CA LEU A 287 14.79 1.68 5.78
C LEU A 287 14.31 1.21 7.17
N ASP A 288 13.73 0.02 7.25
CA ASP A 288 13.28 -0.63 8.49
C ASP A 288 12.32 0.22 9.34
N ARG A 289 11.39 0.91 8.68
CA ARG A 289 10.33 1.67 9.32
C ARG A 289 8.96 1.22 8.87
N ILE A 290 8.02 1.31 9.78
CA ILE A 290 6.60 1.09 9.53
C ILE A 290 5.87 2.36 9.93
N ALA A 291 4.97 2.85 9.08
CA ALA A 291 3.99 3.87 9.45
C ALA A 291 2.61 3.24 9.49
N ILE A 292 1.87 3.48 10.56
CA ILE A 292 0.50 3.00 10.76
C ILE A 292 -0.36 4.19 11.12
N ALA A 293 -1.50 4.37 10.44
CA ALA A 293 -2.42 5.48 10.67
C ALA A 293 -3.74 5.03 11.28
N ASP A 294 -4.23 5.84 12.21
CA ASP A 294 -5.61 5.85 12.71
C ASP A 294 -6.31 7.16 12.31
N PRO A 295 -7.15 7.17 11.27
CA PRO A 295 -7.83 8.39 10.82
C PRO A 295 -8.83 8.95 11.84
N ALA A 296 -9.41 8.09 12.70
CA ALA A 296 -10.39 8.52 13.70
C ALA A 296 -9.70 9.29 14.84
N ARG A 297 -8.49 8.87 15.19
CA ARG A 297 -7.65 9.58 16.16
C ARG A 297 -6.94 10.78 15.57
N GLY A 298 -6.73 10.80 14.24
CA GLY A 298 -5.83 11.74 13.59
C GLY A 298 -4.38 11.49 14.05
N GLU A 299 -3.90 10.25 13.97
CA GLU A 299 -2.60 9.86 14.50
C GLU A 299 -1.87 8.93 13.53
N ILE A 300 -0.56 9.09 13.41
CA ILE A 300 0.32 8.16 12.71
C ILE A 300 1.42 7.73 13.67
N GLN A 301 1.57 6.42 13.89
CA GLN A 301 2.71 5.85 14.60
C GLN A 301 3.76 5.41 13.61
N ILE A 302 5.00 5.84 13.83
CA ILE A 302 6.18 5.37 13.10
C ILE A 302 6.95 4.44 14.02
N LEU A 303 7.12 3.19 13.58
CA LEU A 303 7.81 2.15 14.31
C LEU A 303 9.11 1.79 13.57
N ALA A 304 10.19 1.65 14.30
CA ALA A 304 11.43 1.04 13.82
C ALA A 304 11.30 -0.49 13.88
N ILE A 305 11.76 -1.16 12.84
CA ILE A 305 11.91 -2.61 12.78
C ILE A 305 13.29 -2.96 13.32
N GLU A 306 13.34 -3.62 14.46
CA GLU A 306 14.59 -4.16 15.01
C GLU A 306 14.80 -5.55 14.43
N ARG A 307 15.97 -5.79 13.82
CA ARG A 307 16.29 -7.06 13.19
C ARG A 307 17.27 -7.87 14.02
N GLY A 308 17.07 -9.18 14.03
CA GLY A 308 18.04 -10.14 14.55
C GLY A 308 19.30 -10.16 13.68
N ARG A 309 20.37 -10.74 14.22
CA ARG A 309 21.54 -11.04 13.38
C ARG A 309 21.13 -12.06 12.31
N ALA A 310 21.61 -11.84 11.09
CA ALA A 310 21.51 -12.87 10.06
C ALA A 310 22.24 -14.14 10.56
N PRO A 311 21.69 -15.33 10.32
CA PRO A 311 22.31 -16.59 10.72
C PRO A 311 23.65 -16.85 10.05
#